data_b34c5bea5fd075660a8e0064862177a1
#
_entry.id   b34c5bea5fd075660a8e0064862177a1
#
_cell.length_a   1.000
_cell.length_b   1.000
_cell.length_c   1.000
_cell.angle_alpha   90.00
_cell.angle_beta   90.00
_cell.angle_gamma   90.00
#
_symmetry.space_group_name_H-M   'P 1'
#
loop_
_entity.id
_entity.type
_entity.pdbx_description
1 polymer ?
#
loop_
_entity_poly.entity_id
_entity_poly.type
_entity_poly.pdbx_seq_one_letter_code
_entity_poly.pdbx_strand_id
1 'polypeptide(L)'
;MLNGRLSLTQAESISELVSARSRKAAELAINGIEGNIQTTIQSIRKRLIEQLTEIEARIDFEEDLPILDEQHVKNEIIAIKKEINDLIDNAKRGSWVRSGLKVALTGKPNVGKSALLNMLSKQEKAIVT
;
A
#
# COMPACT_ATOMS: atom_id res chain seq x y z
N MET A 1 7.80 19.45 -8.37
CA MET A 1 8.89 18.49 -8.63
C MET A 1 10.24 19.12 -8.94
N LEU A 2 10.29 20.24 -9.64
CA LEU A 2 11.56 20.90 -10.06
C LEU A 2 12.48 21.36 -8.92
N ASN A 3 12.02 21.45 -7.67
CA ASN A 3 12.80 21.96 -6.54
C ASN A 3 13.16 20.89 -5.47
N GLY A 4 13.01 19.59 -5.75
CA GLY A 4 13.46 18.52 -4.84
C GLY A 4 12.78 18.46 -3.46
N ARG A 5 11.71 19.23 -3.24
CA ARG A 5 11.02 19.31 -1.93
C ARG A 5 9.97 18.24 -1.69
N LEU A 6 9.46 17.59 -2.74
CA LEU A 6 8.43 16.56 -2.67
C LEU A 6 8.79 15.38 -3.58
N SER A 7 8.60 14.16 -3.10
CA SER A 7 8.68 12.96 -3.93
C SER A 7 7.45 12.87 -4.85
N LEU A 8 7.53 12.04 -5.89
CA LEU A 8 6.39 11.79 -6.79
C LEU A 8 5.19 11.25 -6.01
N THR A 9 5.42 10.31 -5.12
CA THR A 9 4.38 9.69 -4.26
C THR A 9 3.71 10.72 -3.35
N GLN A 10 4.47 11.66 -2.79
CA GLN A 10 3.91 12.74 -1.98
C GLN A 10 3.05 13.70 -2.81
N ALA A 11 3.50 14.04 -4.03
CA ALA A 11 2.72 14.89 -4.93
C ALA A 11 1.40 14.23 -5.37
N GLU A 12 1.41 12.92 -5.66
CA GLU A 12 0.21 12.14 -5.94
C GLU A 12 -0.74 12.10 -4.73
N SER A 13 -0.20 11.90 -3.53
CA SER A 13 -1.00 11.86 -2.30
C SER A 13 -1.66 13.20 -1.98
N ILE A 14 -1.03 14.33 -2.32
CA ILE A 14 -1.68 15.66 -2.21
C ILE A 14 -2.88 15.74 -3.16
N SER A 15 -2.73 15.28 -4.41
CA SER A 15 -3.84 15.24 -5.36
C SER A 15 -4.98 14.33 -4.89
N GLU A 16 -4.64 13.18 -4.31
CA GLU A 16 -5.60 12.24 -3.71
C GLU A 16 -6.33 12.87 -2.52
N LEU A 17 -5.65 13.63 -1.67
CA LEU A 17 -6.27 14.32 -0.53
C LEU A 17 -7.32 15.34 -0.99
N VAL A 18 -7.01 16.12 -2.03
CA VAL A 18 -7.94 17.10 -2.60
C VAL A 18 -9.17 16.43 -3.22
N SER A 19 -9.01 15.25 -3.80
CA SER A 19 -10.09 14.48 -4.44
C SER A 19 -10.79 13.49 -3.51
N ALA A 20 -10.42 13.42 -2.24
CA ALA A 20 -10.92 12.44 -1.28
C ALA A 20 -12.43 12.60 -1.05
N ARG A 21 -13.20 11.54 -1.26
CA ARG A 21 -14.68 11.51 -1.10
C ARG A 21 -15.12 10.91 0.24
N SER A 22 -14.20 10.51 1.09
CA SER A 22 -14.48 9.98 2.42
C SER A 22 -13.36 10.35 3.39
N ARG A 23 -13.69 10.39 4.68
CA ARG A 23 -12.70 10.60 5.74
C ARG A 23 -11.56 9.59 5.67
N LYS A 24 -11.88 8.32 5.39
CA LYS A 24 -10.88 7.24 5.29
C LYS A 24 -9.96 7.42 4.08
N ALA A 25 -10.47 7.90 2.95
CA ALA A 25 -9.64 8.24 1.79
C ALA A 25 -8.70 9.41 2.10
N ALA A 26 -9.17 10.43 2.81
CA ALA A 26 -8.32 11.54 3.24
C ALA A 26 -7.21 11.09 4.21
N GLU A 27 -7.52 10.24 5.19
CA GLU A 27 -6.53 9.65 6.11
C GLU A 27 -5.44 8.87 5.36
N LEU A 28 -5.81 8.07 4.34
CA LEU A 28 -4.85 7.34 3.51
C LEU A 28 -3.96 8.28 2.70
N ALA A 29 -4.51 9.34 2.16
CA ALA A 29 -3.75 10.35 1.43
C ALA A 29 -2.75 11.08 2.35
N ILE A 30 -3.15 11.42 3.58
CA ILE A 30 -2.24 12.02 4.58
C ILE A 30 -1.07 11.10 4.87
N ASN A 31 -1.30 9.81 5.13
CA ASN A 31 -0.23 8.84 5.34
C ASN A 31 0.75 8.75 4.15
N GLY A 32 0.26 8.93 2.94
CA GLY A 32 1.10 9.01 1.73
C GLY A 32 1.95 10.28 1.69
N ILE A 33 1.39 11.43 2.10
CA ILE A 33 2.11 12.71 2.21
C ILE A 33 3.22 12.62 3.26
N GLU A 34 2.98 11.95 4.38
CA GLU A 34 3.97 11.71 5.44
C GLU A 34 5.14 10.82 4.99
N GLY A 35 5.03 10.18 3.83
CA GLY A 35 6.13 9.42 3.23
C GLY A 35 6.38 8.05 3.86
N ASN A 36 5.44 7.51 4.62
CA ASN A 36 5.59 6.21 5.30
C ASN A 36 5.94 5.07 4.34
N ILE A 37 5.34 5.05 3.14
CA ILE A 37 5.65 4.05 2.10
C ILE A 37 7.09 4.21 1.61
N GLN A 38 7.53 5.44 1.39
CA GLN A 38 8.90 5.72 0.93
C GLN A 38 9.93 5.26 1.95
N THR A 39 9.72 5.52 3.22
CA THR A 39 10.61 5.09 4.31
C THR A 39 10.71 3.57 4.38
N THR A 40 9.57 2.87 4.27
CA THR A 40 9.54 1.40 4.26
C THR A 40 10.29 0.83 3.06
N ILE A 41 10.08 1.37 1.84
CA ILE A 41 10.79 0.93 0.65
C ILE A 41 12.30 1.20 0.76
N GLN A 42 12.70 2.34 1.32
CA GLN A 42 14.13 2.63 1.55
C GLN A 42 14.76 1.65 2.56
N SER A 43 14.04 1.28 3.62
CA SER A 43 14.47 0.27 4.59
C SER A 43 14.65 -1.09 3.92
N ILE A 44 13.68 -1.55 3.13
CA ILE A 44 13.76 -2.80 2.36
C ILE A 44 14.95 -2.76 1.40
N ARG A 45 15.12 -1.68 0.65
CA ARG A 45 16.24 -1.51 -0.27
C ARG A 45 17.59 -1.58 0.43
N LYS A 46 17.71 -0.92 1.59
CA LYS A 46 18.95 -0.94 2.39
C LYS A 46 19.30 -2.37 2.80
N ARG A 47 18.35 -3.11 3.36
CA ARG A 47 18.53 -4.51 3.77
C ARG A 47 18.92 -5.41 2.61
N LEU A 48 18.32 -5.25 1.43
CA LEU A 48 18.71 -5.99 0.22
C LEU A 48 20.15 -5.68 -0.21
N ILE A 49 20.57 -4.42 -0.16
CA ILE A 49 21.95 -4.02 -0.47
C ILE A 49 22.91 -4.62 0.55
N GLU A 50 22.57 -4.65 1.83
CA GLU A 50 23.39 -5.25 2.87
C GLU A 50 23.62 -6.76 2.59
N GLN A 51 22.56 -7.50 2.19
CA GLN A 51 22.71 -8.90 1.81
C GLN A 51 23.56 -9.07 0.54
N LEU A 52 23.37 -8.21 -0.45
CA LEU A 52 24.17 -8.24 -1.68
C LEU A 52 25.65 -7.98 -1.40
N THR A 53 25.95 -6.95 -0.62
CA THR A 53 27.33 -6.61 -0.21
C THR A 53 28.00 -7.76 0.56
N GLU A 54 27.23 -8.44 1.43
CA GLU A 54 27.68 -9.60 2.19
C GLU A 54 28.07 -10.78 1.28
N ILE A 55 27.30 -11.01 0.23
CA ILE A 55 27.57 -12.06 -0.76
C ILE A 55 28.77 -11.67 -1.65
N GLU A 56 28.79 -10.43 -2.18
CA GLU A 56 29.85 -9.94 -3.05
C GLU A 56 31.21 -9.95 -2.34
N ALA A 57 31.25 -9.50 -1.07
CA ALA A 57 32.48 -9.52 -0.29
C ALA A 57 33.09 -10.93 -0.16
N ARG A 58 32.27 -11.99 -0.07
CA ARG A 58 32.74 -13.35 0.01
C ARG A 58 33.13 -13.95 -1.33
N ILE A 59 32.62 -13.44 -2.41
CA ILE A 59 33.06 -13.82 -3.76
C ILE A 59 34.45 -13.20 -4.04
N ASP A 60 34.64 -11.95 -3.63
CA ASP A 60 35.90 -11.23 -3.90
C ASP A 60 37.02 -11.59 -2.93
N PHE A 61 36.72 -12.00 -1.69
CA PHE A 61 37.65 -12.27 -0.60
C PHE A 61 37.36 -13.60 0.07
N GLU A 62 37.27 -14.68 -0.73
CA GLU A 62 36.87 -16.04 -0.28
C GLU A 62 37.78 -16.58 0.82
N GLU A 63 39.10 -16.27 0.74
CA GLU A 63 40.12 -16.78 1.71
C GLU A 63 40.16 -15.96 3.01
N ASP A 64 39.72 -14.70 2.97
CA ASP A 64 39.86 -13.76 4.09
C ASP A 64 38.61 -13.67 4.98
N LEU A 65 37.46 -14.11 4.50
CA LEU A 65 36.19 -13.98 5.19
C LEU A 65 35.60 -15.31 5.65
N PRO A 66 34.88 -15.36 6.78
CA PRO A 66 34.17 -16.54 7.22
C PRO A 66 33.16 -17.00 6.15
N ILE A 67 32.84 -18.29 6.15
CA ILE A 67 31.85 -18.89 5.27
C ILE A 67 30.52 -18.13 5.43
N LEU A 68 29.84 -17.87 4.30
CA LEU A 68 28.55 -17.21 4.28
C LEU A 68 27.52 -17.99 5.10
N ASP A 69 26.82 -17.31 5.99
CA ASP A 69 25.64 -17.88 6.64
C ASP A 69 24.46 -17.83 5.66
N GLU A 70 24.37 -18.83 4.79
CA GLU A 70 23.29 -18.95 3.79
C GLU A 70 21.90 -18.94 4.44
N GLN A 71 21.79 -19.53 5.66
CA GLN A 71 20.49 -19.58 6.34
C GLN A 71 20.07 -18.21 6.82
N HIS A 72 20.99 -17.38 7.30
CA HIS A 72 20.71 -15.99 7.66
C HIS A 72 20.25 -15.19 6.46
N VAL A 73 20.98 -15.23 5.34
CA VAL A 73 20.63 -14.55 4.09
C VAL A 73 19.24 -14.98 3.61
N LYS A 74 18.98 -16.30 3.59
CA LYS A 74 17.68 -16.84 3.17
C LYS A 74 16.53 -16.36 4.06
N ASN A 75 16.73 -16.35 5.37
CA ASN A 75 15.73 -15.88 6.31
C ASN A 75 15.41 -14.37 6.10
N GLU A 76 16.44 -13.53 5.88
CA GLU A 76 16.28 -12.13 5.58
C GLU A 76 15.50 -11.89 4.28
N ILE A 77 15.83 -12.62 3.22
CA ILE A 77 15.09 -12.52 1.94
C ILE A 77 13.63 -12.95 2.10
N ILE A 78 13.34 -13.98 2.88
CA ILE A 78 11.97 -14.42 3.18
C ILE A 78 11.21 -13.33 3.96
N ALA A 79 11.84 -12.71 4.96
CA ALA A 79 11.25 -11.63 5.74
C ALA A 79 10.95 -10.42 4.86
N ILE A 80 11.87 -10.00 4.01
CA ILE A 80 11.70 -8.91 3.04
C ILE A 80 10.55 -9.22 2.07
N LYS A 81 10.51 -10.44 1.53
CA LYS A 81 9.43 -10.88 0.63
C LYS A 81 8.06 -10.78 1.30
N LYS A 82 7.95 -11.19 2.56
CA LYS A 82 6.71 -11.09 3.33
C LYS A 82 6.30 -9.61 3.49
N GLU A 83 7.21 -8.74 3.88
CA GLU A 83 6.96 -7.32 4.06
C GLU A 83 6.47 -6.66 2.76
N ILE A 84 7.07 -6.99 1.61
CA ILE A 84 6.62 -6.52 0.30
C ILE A 84 5.20 -7.00 -0.01
N ASN A 85 4.89 -8.28 0.25
CA ASN A 85 3.54 -8.80 0.02
C ASN A 85 2.51 -8.10 0.91
N ASP A 86 2.82 -7.85 2.17
CA ASP A 86 1.95 -7.12 3.09
C ASP A 86 1.70 -5.67 2.59
N LEU A 87 2.72 -5.01 2.04
CA LEU A 87 2.58 -3.69 1.40
C LEU A 87 1.66 -3.74 0.18
N ILE A 88 1.82 -4.74 -0.70
CA ILE A 88 0.97 -4.92 -1.88
C ILE A 88 -0.49 -5.14 -1.49
N ASP A 89 -0.75 -5.99 -0.50
CA ASP A 89 -2.11 -6.28 -0.07
C ASP A 89 -2.75 -5.08 0.63
N ASN A 90 -2.00 -4.31 1.39
CA ASN A 90 -2.46 -3.05 1.96
C ASN A 90 -2.76 -2.01 0.86
N ALA A 91 -1.95 -1.93 -0.18
CA ALA A 91 -2.19 -1.05 -1.32
C ALA A 91 -3.48 -1.41 -2.08
N LYS A 92 -3.75 -2.71 -2.30
CA LYS A 92 -5.02 -3.19 -2.90
C LYS A 92 -6.23 -2.77 -2.06
N ARG A 93 -6.18 -2.96 -0.74
CA ARG A 93 -7.26 -2.52 0.17
C ARG A 93 -7.43 -1.00 0.14
N GLY A 94 -6.34 -0.26 0.14
CA GLY A 94 -6.35 1.20 0.03
C GLY A 94 -6.97 1.70 -1.27
N SER A 95 -6.77 0.99 -2.39
CA SER A 95 -7.36 1.36 -3.67
C SER A 95 -8.88 1.30 -3.65
N TRP A 96 -9.48 0.32 -2.98
CA TRP A 96 -10.94 0.22 -2.83
C TRP A 96 -11.52 1.37 -1.99
N VAL A 97 -10.79 1.81 -0.98
CA VAL A 97 -11.20 2.96 -0.15
C VAL A 97 -11.15 4.26 -0.95
N ARG A 98 -10.16 4.40 -1.85
CA ARG A 98 -9.99 5.59 -2.71
C ARG A 98 -11.00 5.62 -3.85
N SER A 99 -11.10 4.54 -4.62
CA SER A 99 -11.97 4.46 -5.80
C SER A 99 -13.44 4.22 -5.46
N GLY A 100 -13.71 3.70 -4.27
CA GLY A 100 -15.01 3.18 -3.88
C GLY A 100 -15.32 1.84 -4.54
N LEU A 101 -16.34 1.16 -4.03
CA LEU A 101 -16.88 -0.06 -4.62
C LEU A 101 -18.17 0.25 -5.35
N LYS A 102 -18.29 -0.20 -6.59
CA LYS A 102 -19.56 -0.17 -7.32
C LYS A 102 -20.37 -1.41 -6.92
N VAL A 103 -21.46 -1.20 -6.17
CA VAL A 103 -22.33 -2.26 -5.70
C VAL A 103 -23.69 -2.15 -6.41
N ALA A 104 -24.15 -3.24 -7.02
CA ALA A 104 -25.49 -3.36 -7.59
C ALA A 104 -26.38 -4.20 -6.67
N LEU A 105 -27.53 -3.66 -6.28
CA LEU A 105 -28.56 -4.37 -5.53
C LEU A 105 -29.57 -4.95 -6.51
N THR A 106 -29.57 -6.27 -6.69
CA THR A 106 -30.50 -6.97 -7.58
C THR A 106 -31.49 -7.83 -6.79
N GLY A 107 -32.68 -8.03 -7.33
CA GLY A 107 -33.72 -8.86 -6.70
C GLY A 107 -35.13 -8.47 -7.17
N LYS A 108 -36.13 -9.26 -6.78
CA LYS A 108 -37.53 -9.07 -7.12
C LYS A 108 -38.04 -7.67 -6.67
N PRO A 109 -39.10 -7.13 -7.27
CA PRO A 109 -39.74 -5.92 -6.79
C PRO A 109 -40.20 -6.08 -5.31
N ASN A 110 -40.24 -4.98 -4.56
CA ASN A 110 -40.77 -4.90 -3.19
C ASN A 110 -40.08 -5.80 -2.12
N VAL A 111 -38.82 -6.25 -2.36
CA VAL A 111 -38.03 -7.00 -1.37
C VAL A 111 -37.15 -6.13 -0.46
N GLY A 112 -37.34 -4.82 -0.46
CA GLY A 112 -36.64 -3.91 0.43
C GLY A 112 -35.30 -3.36 -0.09
N LYS A 113 -35.01 -3.48 -1.42
CA LYS A 113 -33.74 -2.98 -2.00
C LYS A 113 -33.51 -1.48 -1.73
N SER A 114 -34.55 -0.67 -1.93
CA SER A 114 -34.49 0.79 -1.72
C SER A 114 -34.27 1.14 -0.23
N ALA A 115 -34.93 0.41 0.67
CA ALA A 115 -34.73 0.59 2.10
C ALA A 115 -33.28 0.24 2.51
N LEU A 116 -32.74 -0.88 1.99
CA LEU A 116 -31.35 -1.25 2.22
C LEU A 116 -30.36 -0.23 1.65
N LEU A 117 -30.61 0.27 0.43
CA LEU A 117 -29.78 1.30 -0.18
C LEU A 117 -29.80 2.60 0.65
N ASN A 118 -30.94 3.04 1.11
CA ASN A 118 -31.09 4.23 1.95
C ASN A 118 -30.37 4.05 3.29
N MET A 119 -30.47 2.87 3.90
CA MET A 119 -29.75 2.55 5.14
C MET A 119 -28.23 2.58 4.94
N LEU A 120 -27.71 2.00 3.86
CA LEU A 120 -26.28 1.96 3.56
C LEU A 120 -25.73 3.34 3.19
N SER A 121 -26.50 4.16 2.47
CA SER A 121 -26.08 5.50 2.06
C SER A 121 -26.22 6.54 3.17
N LYS A 122 -26.86 6.20 4.28
CA LYS A 122 -27.25 7.14 5.36
C LYS A 122 -27.95 8.40 4.85
N GLN A 123 -28.58 8.32 3.69
CA GLN A 123 -29.32 9.40 3.04
C GLN A 123 -30.49 8.78 2.26
N GLU A 124 -31.62 9.45 2.22
CA GLU A 124 -32.73 9.07 1.35
C GLU A 124 -32.41 9.40 -0.11
N LYS A 125 -31.66 8.52 -0.78
CA LYS A 125 -31.25 8.70 -2.19
C LYS A 125 -32.01 7.82 -3.17
N ALA A 126 -32.76 6.82 -2.69
CA ALA A 126 -33.49 5.93 -3.56
C ALA A 126 -34.92 6.44 -3.78
N ILE A 127 -35.24 6.77 -5.03
CA ILE A 127 -36.60 7.00 -5.46
C ILE A 127 -37.25 5.64 -5.67
N VAL A 128 -38.32 5.35 -4.95
CA VAL A 128 -39.11 4.13 -5.12
C VAL A 128 -40.00 4.33 -6.33
N THR A 129 -39.76 3.60 -7.43
CA THR A 129 -40.64 3.48 -8.58
C THR A 129 -41.33 2.13 -8.55
#